data_5c1987d0eba550e2fa706b413851de36
#
_entry.id   5c1987d0eba550e2fa706b413851de36
#
_cell.length_a   1.000
_cell.length_b   1.000
_cell.length_c   1.000
_cell.angle_alpha   90.00
_cell.angle_beta   90.00
_cell.angle_gamma   90.00
#
_symmetry.space_group_name_H-M   'P 1'
#
loop_
_entity.id
_entity.type
_entity.pdbx_description
1 polymer ?
#
loop_
_entity_poly.entity_id
_entity_poly.type
_entity_poly.pdbx_seq_one_letter_code
_entity_poly.pdbx_strand_id
1 'polypeptide(L)'
;MKKIKYITFLFIFFASISMMGQNRMNRMDQDKMKAYKIAYITDRLDLTATEAQKFWPIYNEISDKIDSFKKQTRKEVVKQLRAEGGPENISDEKAWSIIQRDFDTQKKILAFEEELVNKLKGFLPYRKILKLKIAEREFKKDLFKKLRERRKKFNKD
;
A
#
# COMPACT_ATOMS: atom_id res chain seq x y z
N MET A 1 20.74 47.89 5.38
CA MET A 1 19.39 47.30 5.24
C MET A 1 19.17 46.51 3.94
N LYS A 2 19.90 46.80 2.82
CA LYS A 2 19.73 46.02 1.55
C LYS A 2 20.28 44.59 1.59
N LYS A 3 21.34 44.31 2.36
CA LYS A 3 21.97 43.00 2.44
C LYS A 3 21.12 41.92 3.19
N ILE A 4 20.27 42.33 4.11
CA ILE A 4 19.39 41.42 4.88
C ILE A 4 18.26 40.88 3.99
N LYS A 5 17.76 41.67 3.02
CA LYS A 5 16.69 41.23 2.09
C LYS A 5 17.14 40.10 1.15
N TYR A 6 18.41 40.03 0.78
CA TYR A 6 18.95 38.99 -0.08
C TYR A 6 19.19 37.68 0.69
N ILE A 7 19.53 37.76 1.97
CA ILE A 7 19.74 36.56 2.83
C ILE A 7 18.40 35.86 3.10
N THR A 8 17.34 36.61 3.35
CA THR A 8 15.99 36.03 3.54
C THR A 8 15.45 35.44 2.24
N PHE A 9 15.74 36.02 1.08
CA PHE A 9 15.33 35.48 -0.22
C PHE A 9 16.08 34.19 -0.58
N LEU A 10 17.37 34.12 -0.22
CA LEU A 10 18.20 32.92 -0.43
C LEU A 10 17.72 31.73 0.46
N PHE A 11 17.28 32.03 1.68
CA PHE A 11 16.79 30.97 2.61
C PHE A 11 15.46 30.39 2.17
N ILE A 12 14.56 31.19 1.58
CA ILE A 12 13.27 30.73 1.03
C ILE A 12 13.49 29.88 -0.23
N PHE A 13 14.49 30.20 -1.05
CA PHE A 13 14.82 29.41 -2.24
C PHE A 13 15.43 28.05 -1.90
N PHE A 14 16.20 27.95 -0.80
CA PHE A 14 16.78 26.66 -0.36
C PHE A 14 15.76 25.74 0.30
N ALA A 15 14.72 26.27 0.95
CA ALA A 15 13.65 25.49 1.55
C ALA A 15 12.75 24.80 0.51
N SER A 16 12.59 25.39 -0.68
CA SER A 16 11.77 24.82 -1.77
C SER A 16 12.40 23.60 -2.46
N ILE A 17 13.72 23.46 -2.43
CA ILE A 17 14.44 22.33 -3.06
C ILE A 17 14.32 21.05 -2.22
N SER A 18 14.22 21.19 -0.90
CA SER A 18 14.11 20.04 0.03
C SER A 18 12.79 19.29 -0.08
N MET A 19 11.71 19.93 -0.52
CA MET A 19 10.38 19.32 -0.63
C MET A 19 10.22 18.43 -1.87
N MET A 20 10.99 18.67 -2.93
CA MET A 20 10.98 17.87 -4.16
C MET A 20 11.75 16.55 -4.04
N GLY A 21 12.75 16.48 -3.14
CA GLY A 21 13.58 15.29 -2.95
C GLY A 21 12.84 14.14 -2.23
N GLN A 22 12.00 14.44 -1.26
CA GLN A 22 11.27 13.43 -0.47
C GLN A 22 10.20 12.69 -1.30
N ASN A 23 9.54 13.38 -2.22
CA ASN A 23 8.56 12.74 -3.13
C ASN A 23 9.22 11.83 -4.17
N ARG A 24 10.43 12.12 -4.63
CA ARG A 24 11.18 11.26 -5.56
C ARG A 24 11.71 9.99 -4.89
N MET A 25 12.24 10.07 -3.68
CA MET A 25 12.69 8.90 -2.92
C MET A 25 11.53 7.94 -2.62
N ASN A 26 10.38 8.46 -2.19
CA ASN A 26 9.20 7.63 -1.94
C ASN A 26 8.67 6.93 -3.20
N ARG A 27 8.74 7.58 -4.37
CA ARG A 27 8.34 6.95 -5.64
C ARG A 27 9.30 5.84 -6.07
N MET A 28 10.60 6.08 -6.01
CA MET A 28 11.61 5.06 -6.32
C MET A 28 11.50 3.82 -5.43
N ASP A 29 11.19 3.98 -4.15
CA ASP A 29 10.99 2.86 -3.25
C ASP A 29 9.68 2.10 -3.55
N GLN A 30 8.63 2.79 -3.95
CA GLN A 30 7.37 2.17 -4.38
C GLN A 30 7.55 1.38 -5.69
N ASP A 31 8.25 1.94 -6.67
CA ASP A 31 8.51 1.26 -7.96
C ASP A 31 9.39 0.01 -7.77
N LYS A 32 10.42 0.10 -6.94
CA LYS A 32 11.25 -1.07 -6.57
C LYS A 32 10.42 -2.15 -5.86
N MET A 33 9.50 -1.74 -5.00
CA MET A 33 8.62 -2.66 -4.28
C MET A 33 7.64 -3.34 -5.23
N LYS A 34 7.05 -2.60 -6.17
CA LYS A 34 6.20 -3.17 -7.23
C LYS A 34 6.97 -4.16 -8.10
N ALA A 35 8.16 -3.79 -8.56
CA ALA A 35 9.00 -4.68 -9.35
C ALA A 35 9.38 -5.96 -8.59
N TYR A 36 9.72 -5.84 -7.31
CA TYR A 36 10.00 -7.00 -6.46
C TYR A 36 8.78 -7.89 -6.29
N LYS A 37 7.57 -7.32 -6.07
CA LYS A 37 6.32 -8.08 -5.98
C LYS A 37 6.02 -8.82 -7.28
N ILE A 38 6.22 -8.17 -8.42
CA ILE A 38 6.02 -8.76 -9.74
C ILE A 38 6.94 -9.97 -9.94
N ALA A 39 8.24 -9.80 -9.74
CA ALA A 39 9.20 -10.88 -9.86
C ALA A 39 8.87 -12.06 -8.93
N TYR A 40 8.56 -11.75 -7.67
CA TYR A 40 8.24 -12.75 -6.65
C TYR A 40 6.99 -13.58 -7.00
N ILE A 41 5.90 -12.92 -7.39
CA ILE A 41 4.64 -13.61 -7.74
C ILE A 41 4.81 -14.41 -9.04
N THR A 42 5.47 -13.84 -10.06
CA THR A 42 5.71 -14.53 -11.34
C THR A 42 6.47 -15.84 -11.14
N ASP A 43 7.53 -15.81 -10.35
CA ASP A 43 8.33 -16.99 -9.99
C ASP A 43 7.50 -18.03 -9.23
N ARG A 44 6.78 -17.61 -8.18
CA ARG A 44 5.99 -18.53 -7.34
C ARG A 44 4.84 -19.21 -8.08
N LEU A 45 4.23 -18.53 -9.04
CA LEU A 45 3.13 -19.06 -9.82
C LEU A 45 3.60 -19.85 -11.05
N ASP A 46 4.88 -19.77 -11.40
CA ASP A 46 5.41 -20.35 -12.62
C ASP A 46 4.55 -19.95 -13.83
N LEU A 47 4.39 -18.62 -14.01
CA LEU A 47 3.58 -18.08 -15.08
C LEU A 47 4.33 -18.17 -16.41
N THR A 48 3.71 -18.76 -17.43
CA THR A 48 4.19 -18.62 -18.80
C THR A 48 4.06 -17.16 -19.26
N ALA A 49 4.78 -16.77 -20.32
CA ALA A 49 4.68 -15.42 -20.88
C ALA A 49 3.23 -15.06 -21.25
N THR A 50 2.50 -16.00 -21.86
CA THR A 50 1.09 -15.79 -22.25
C THR A 50 0.17 -15.63 -21.03
N GLU A 51 0.37 -16.42 -19.98
CA GLU A 51 -0.38 -16.29 -18.73
C GLU A 51 -0.07 -14.96 -18.05
N ALA A 52 1.21 -14.56 -17.97
CA ALA A 52 1.64 -13.31 -17.37
C ALA A 52 1.04 -12.07 -18.07
N GLN A 53 0.99 -12.07 -19.39
CA GLN A 53 0.36 -10.99 -20.17
C GLN A 53 -1.11 -10.78 -19.83
N LYS A 54 -1.87 -11.86 -19.54
CA LYS A 54 -3.28 -11.79 -19.14
C LYS A 54 -3.44 -11.53 -17.64
N PHE A 55 -2.56 -12.08 -16.83
CA PHE A 55 -2.62 -12.02 -15.37
C PHE A 55 -2.39 -10.61 -14.83
N TRP A 56 -1.30 -9.95 -15.24
CA TRP A 56 -0.86 -8.70 -14.63
C TRP A 56 -1.86 -7.55 -14.75
N PRO A 57 -2.51 -7.31 -15.89
CA PRO A 57 -3.52 -6.27 -15.99
C PRO A 57 -4.68 -6.48 -15.00
N ILE A 58 -5.19 -7.72 -14.91
CA ILE A 58 -6.30 -8.07 -14.00
C ILE A 58 -5.87 -7.95 -12.54
N TYR A 59 -4.70 -8.51 -12.21
CA TYR A 59 -4.17 -8.49 -10.85
C TYR A 59 -3.92 -7.05 -10.36
N ASN A 60 -3.29 -6.22 -11.19
CA ASN A 60 -3.00 -4.84 -10.82
C ASN A 60 -4.29 -4.02 -10.66
N GLU A 61 -5.25 -4.15 -11.57
CA GLU A 61 -6.55 -3.48 -11.46
C GLU A 61 -7.22 -3.76 -10.10
N ILE A 62 -7.34 -5.04 -9.74
CA ILE A 62 -8.01 -5.44 -8.50
C ILE A 62 -7.16 -5.08 -7.26
N SER A 63 -5.86 -5.28 -7.32
CA SER A 63 -4.95 -4.89 -6.23
C SER A 63 -5.02 -3.38 -5.95
N ASP A 64 -5.01 -2.56 -7.00
CA ASP A 64 -5.12 -1.09 -6.87
C ASP A 64 -6.49 -0.67 -6.32
N LYS A 65 -7.59 -1.35 -6.73
CA LYS A 65 -8.94 -1.14 -6.14
C LYS A 65 -8.92 -1.42 -4.62
N ILE A 66 -8.36 -2.56 -4.22
CA ILE A 66 -8.27 -2.96 -2.80
C ILE A 66 -7.43 -1.94 -2.02
N ASP A 67 -6.26 -1.58 -2.52
CA ASP A 67 -5.34 -0.67 -1.84
C ASP A 67 -5.92 0.75 -1.72
N SER A 68 -6.58 1.24 -2.78
CA SER A 68 -7.26 2.54 -2.78
C SER A 68 -8.41 2.57 -1.79
N PHE A 69 -9.22 1.52 -1.75
CA PHE A 69 -10.35 1.40 -0.83
C PHE A 69 -9.89 1.35 0.63
N LYS A 70 -8.89 0.51 0.96
CA LYS A 70 -8.28 0.47 2.28
C LYS A 70 -7.72 1.82 2.72
N LYS A 71 -7.01 2.51 1.82
CA LYS A 71 -6.42 3.82 2.08
C LYS A 71 -7.49 4.88 2.37
N GLN A 72 -8.58 4.87 1.61
CA GLN A 72 -9.70 5.79 1.80
C GLN A 72 -10.36 5.55 3.15
N THR A 73 -10.79 4.31 3.44
CA THR A 73 -11.44 3.96 4.71
C THR A 73 -10.55 4.31 5.90
N ARG A 74 -9.26 3.99 5.84
CA ARG A 74 -8.31 4.35 6.90
C ARG A 74 -8.22 5.86 7.12
N LYS A 75 -8.19 6.66 6.05
CA LYS A 75 -8.17 8.13 6.16
C LYS A 75 -9.42 8.66 6.85
N GLU A 76 -10.58 8.13 6.52
CA GLU A 76 -11.86 8.54 7.10
C GLU A 76 -11.91 8.19 8.59
N VAL A 77 -11.51 6.97 8.98
CA VAL A 77 -11.44 6.55 10.38
C VAL A 77 -10.46 7.43 11.17
N VAL A 78 -9.24 7.66 10.63
CA VAL A 78 -8.25 8.52 11.31
C VAL A 78 -8.76 9.96 11.44
N LYS A 79 -9.45 10.49 10.43
CA LYS A 79 -10.05 11.83 10.48
C LYS A 79 -11.12 11.91 11.58
N GLN A 80 -12.00 10.91 11.66
CA GLN A 80 -13.04 10.82 12.69
C GLN A 80 -12.44 10.73 14.09
N LEU A 81 -11.48 9.83 14.32
CA LEU A 81 -10.81 9.71 15.61
C LEU A 81 -10.10 11.00 16.05
N ARG A 82 -9.44 11.70 15.11
CA ARG A 82 -8.79 12.99 15.42
C ARG A 82 -9.79 14.09 15.80
N ALA A 83 -10.95 14.12 15.14
CA ALA A 83 -12.00 15.09 15.44
C ALA A 83 -12.58 14.90 16.85
N GLU A 84 -12.55 13.67 17.38
CA GLU A 84 -13.00 13.33 18.74
C GLU A 84 -11.88 13.45 19.80
N GLY A 85 -10.68 13.87 19.42
CA GLY A 85 -9.55 13.94 20.37
C GLY A 85 -8.89 12.60 20.69
N GLY A 86 -9.17 11.55 19.90
CA GLY A 86 -8.57 10.22 20.02
C GLY A 86 -9.56 9.14 20.45
N PRO A 87 -9.11 7.87 20.48
CA PRO A 87 -9.97 6.74 20.80
C PRO A 87 -10.51 6.75 22.23
N GLU A 88 -9.83 7.42 23.17
CA GLU A 88 -10.23 7.51 24.57
C GLU A 88 -11.41 8.46 24.79
N ASN A 89 -11.69 9.35 23.84
CA ASN A 89 -12.72 10.38 23.95
C ASN A 89 -13.92 10.15 23.03
N ILE A 90 -13.92 9.03 22.28
CA ILE A 90 -15.00 8.72 21.35
C ILE A 90 -16.21 8.13 22.10
N SER A 91 -17.44 8.51 21.71
CA SER A 91 -18.63 7.88 22.26
C SER A 91 -18.80 6.44 21.76
N ASP A 92 -19.53 5.60 22.52
CA ASP A 92 -19.79 4.19 22.16
C ASP A 92 -20.50 4.07 20.80
N GLU A 93 -21.45 4.96 20.49
CA GLU A 93 -22.14 4.95 19.20
C GLU A 93 -21.19 5.22 18.03
N LYS A 94 -20.28 6.16 18.20
CA LYS A 94 -19.26 6.46 17.18
C LYS A 94 -18.22 5.34 17.08
N ALA A 95 -17.80 4.79 18.19
CA ALA A 95 -16.91 3.63 18.23
C ALA A 95 -17.55 2.44 17.49
N TRP A 96 -18.83 2.17 17.76
CA TRP A 96 -19.58 1.13 17.06
C TRP A 96 -19.67 1.39 15.54
N SER A 97 -19.91 2.63 15.13
CA SER A 97 -19.94 2.99 13.70
C SER A 97 -18.61 2.71 12.98
N ILE A 98 -17.49 2.92 13.67
CA ILE A 98 -16.15 2.62 13.13
C ILE A 98 -15.95 1.10 13.02
N ILE A 99 -16.38 0.32 14.02
CA ILE A 99 -16.31 -1.14 13.99
C ILE A 99 -17.17 -1.71 12.85
N GLN A 100 -18.39 -1.22 12.68
CA GLN A 100 -19.24 -1.61 11.56
C GLN A 100 -18.59 -1.30 10.21
N ARG A 101 -17.99 -0.12 10.06
CA ARG A 101 -17.25 0.24 8.85
C ARG A 101 -16.07 -0.69 8.57
N ASP A 102 -15.39 -1.18 9.60
CA ASP A 102 -14.32 -2.18 9.42
C ASP A 102 -14.89 -3.49 8.87
N PHE A 103 -16.01 -3.99 9.40
CA PHE A 103 -16.68 -5.17 8.86
C PHE A 103 -17.11 -4.98 7.40
N ASP A 104 -17.68 -3.84 7.06
CA ASP A 104 -18.10 -3.55 5.67
C ASP A 104 -16.89 -3.42 4.74
N THR A 105 -15.78 -2.88 5.25
CA THR A 105 -14.51 -2.83 4.53
C THR A 105 -14.00 -4.24 4.24
N GLN A 106 -14.02 -5.14 5.21
CA GLN A 106 -13.59 -6.53 5.03
C GLN A 106 -14.48 -7.27 4.02
N LYS A 107 -15.80 -7.10 4.10
CA LYS A 107 -16.75 -7.66 3.11
C LYS A 107 -16.44 -7.17 1.69
N LYS A 108 -16.18 -5.88 1.54
CA LYS A 108 -15.87 -5.30 0.23
C LYS A 108 -14.54 -5.81 -0.33
N ILE A 109 -13.54 -5.96 0.52
CA ILE A 109 -12.24 -6.55 0.14
C ILE A 109 -12.42 -8.00 -0.31
N LEU A 110 -13.20 -8.79 0.44
CA LEU A 110 -13.51 -10.17 0.07
C LEU A 110 -14.19 -10.22 -1.31
N ALA A 111 -15.16 -9.35 -1.58
CA ALA A 111 -15.81 -9.28 -2.88
C ALA A 111 -14.82 -8.96 -4.04
N PHE A 112 -13.84 -8.07 -3.82
CA PHE A 112 -12.77 -7.82 -4.80
C PHE A 112 -11.85 -9.05 -4.97
N GLU A 113 -11.55 -9.77 -3.90
CA GLU A 113 -10.77 -10.99 -3.98
C GLU A 113 -11.51 -12.10 -4.74
N GLU A 114 -12.81 -12.22 -4.57
CA GLU A 114 -13.66 -13.13 -5.35
C GLU A 114 -13.73 -12.72 -6.82
N GLU A 115 -13.85 -11.40 -7.11
CA GLU A 115 -13.76 -10.87 -8.47
C GLU A 115 -12.44 -11.26 -9.14
N LEU A 116 -11.31 -11.13 -8.43
CA LEU A 116 -10.00 -11.55 -8.92
C LEU A 116 -9.99 -13.03 -9.28
N VAL A 117 -10.41 -13.90 -8.37
CA VAL A 117 -10.48 -15.35 -8.60
C VAL A 117 -11.36 -15.67 -9.83
N ASN A 118 -12.53 -15.02 -9.93
CA ASN A 118 -13.45 -15.22 -11.04
C ASN A 118 -12.88 -14.80 -12.40
N LYS A 119 -12.11 -13.70 -12.45
CA LYS A 119 -11.41 -13.28 -13.67
C LYS A 119 -10.25 -14.23 -14.02
N LEU A 120 -9.49 -14.69 -13.02
CA LEU A 120 -8.32 -15.54 -13.25
C LEU A 120 -8.67 -16.98 -13.64
N LYS A 121 -9.76 -17.56 -13.13
CA LYS A 121 -10.15 -18.94 -13.43
C LYS A 121 -10.45 -19.19 -14.92
N GLY A 122 -10.68 -18.14 -15.70
CA GLY A 122 -10.94 -18.22 -17.13
C GLY A 122 -9.70 -18.64 -17.95
N PHE A 123 -8.47 -18.53 -17.39
CA PHE A 123 -7.24 -18.88 -18.09
C PHE A 123 -6.13 -19.45 -17.19
N LEU A 124 -6.29 -19.43 -15.86
CA LEU A 124 -5.36 -20.07 -14.94
C LEU A 124 -6.02 -21.26 -14.25
N PRO A 125 -5.30 -22.37 -14.05
CA PRO A 125 -5.77 -23.47 -13.23
C PRO A 125 -5.88 -23.06 -11.77
N TYR A 126 -6.87 -23.58 -11.05
CA TYR A 126 -7.09 -23.27 -9.62
C TYR A 126 -5.85 -23.45 -8.74
N ARG A 127 -4.97 -24.39 -9.09
CA ARG A 127 -3.70 -24.60 -8.39
C ARG A 127 -2.80 -23.35 -8.45
N LYS A 128 -2.72 -22.65 -9.60
CA LYS A 128 -1.97 -21.39 -9.71
C LYS A 128 -2.65 -20.25 -8.94
N ILE A 129 -3.97 -20.22 -8.90
CA ILE A 129 -4.74 -19.26 -8.11
C ILE A 129 -4.51 -19.50 -6.60
N LEU A 130 -4.47 -20.75 -6.15
CA LEU A 130 -4.11 -21.08 -4.77
C LEU A 130 -2.67 -20.66 -4.44
N LYS A 131 -1.72 -20.93 -5.34
CA LYS A 131 -0.34 -20.46 -5.20
C LYS A 131 -0.27 -18.94 -5.08
N LEU A 132 -1.10 -18.17 -5.79
CA LEU A 132 -1.17 -16.71 -5.65
C LEU A 132 -1.51 -16.31 -4.21
N LYS A 133 -2.55 -16.90 -3.62
CA LYS A 133 -2.95 -16.60 -2.22
C LYS A 133 -1.83 -16.89 -1.21
N ILE A 134 -1.07 -17.95 -1.46
CA ILE A 134 0.09 -18.31 -0.63
C ILE A 134 1.22 -17.31 -0.84
N ALA A 135 1.57 -17.03 -2.10
CA ALA A 135 2.64 -16.09 -2.46
C ALA A 135 2.41 -14.69 -1.91
N GLU A 136 1.18 -14.18 -1.93
CA GLU A 136 0.84 -12.88 -1.35
C GLU A 136 1.07 -12.83 0.17
N ARG A 137 0.74 -13.91 0.89
CA ARG A 137 1.00 -14.01 2.34
C ARG A 137 2.49 -14.09 2.66
N GLU A 138 3.22 -14.89 1.90
CA GLU A 138 4.67 -15.04 2.06
C GLU A 138 5.38 -13.73 1.71
N PHE A 139 5.00 -13.06 0.63
CA PHE A 139 5.55 -11.76 0.26
C PHE A 139 5.38 -10.72 1.37
N LYS A 140 4.19 -10.65 1.98
CA LYS A 140 3.95 -9.75 3.12
C LYS A 140 4.89 -10.05 4.30
N LYS A 141 5.06 -11.33 4.66
CA LYS A 141 5.98 -11.74 5.74
C LYS A 141 7.42 -11.35 5.43
N ASP A 142 7.88 -11.62 4.21
CA ASP A 142 9.24 -11.28 3.74
C ASP A 142 9.49 -9.77 3.77
N LEU A 143 8.51 -8.99 3.32
CA LEU A 143 8.58 -7.55 3.33
C LEU A 143 8.73 -7.00 4.75
N PHE A 144 7.90 -7.47 5.70
CA PHE A 144 7.99 -7.06 7.10
C PHE A 144 9.32 -7.45 7.73
N LYS A 145 9.86 -8.64 7.41
CA LYS A 145 11.18 -9.07 7.87
C LYS A 145 12.27 -8.13 7.37
N LYS A 146 12.31 -7.83 6.07
CA LYS A 146 13.29 -6.91 5.46
C LYS A 146 13.21 -5.51 6.04
N LEU A 147 11.99 -4.98 6.28
CA LEU A 147 11.81 -3.67 6.90
C LEU A 147 12.32 -3.64 8.35
N ARG A 148 12.10 -4.71 9.12
CA ARG A 148 12.62 -4.85 10.50
C ARG A 148 14.14 -4.91 10.53
N GLU A 149 14.75 -5.64 9.60
CA GLU A 149 16.20 -5.75 9.48
C GLU A 149 16.84 -4.40 9.11
N ARG A 150 16.26 -3.65 8.18
CA ARG A 150 16.71 -2.29 7.84
C ARG A 150 16.64 -1.35 9.03
N ARG A 151 15.55 -1.35 9.81
CA ARG A 151 15.43 -0.53 11.03
C ARG A 151 16.49 -0.89 12.08
N LYS A 152 16.82 -2.19 12.25
CA LYS A 152 17.86 -2.63 13.18
C LYS A 152 19.25 -2.15 12.76
N LYS A 153 19.56 -2.11 11.47
CA LYS A 153 20.83 -1.58 10.96
C LYS A 153 20.93 -0.08 11.20
N PHE A 154 19.87 0.67 10.89
CA PHE A 154 19.85 2.13 11.07
C PHE A 154 19.95 2.58 12.54
N ASN A 155 19.51 1.77 13.48
CA ASN A 155 19.60 2.10 14.91
C ASN A 155 20.94 1.63 15.56
N LYS A 156 21.85 1.02 14.79
CA LYS A 156 23.18 0.58 15.27
C LYS A 156 24.33 1.51 14.84
N ASP A 157 24.06 2.37 13.85
CA ASP A 157 24.93 3.43 13.35
C ASP A 157 24.56 4.75 14.01
#